data_ff6008e9fcaeaaf0f068853f8ed8d7ad
#
_entry.id   ff6008e9fcaeaaf0f068853f8ed8d7ad
#
_cell.length_a   1.000
_cell.length_b   1.000
_cell.length_c   1.000
_cell.angle_alpha   90.00
_cell.angle_beta   90.00
_cell.angle_gamma   90.00
#
_symmetry.space_group_name_H-M   'P 1'
#
loop_
_entity.id
_entity.type
_entity.pdbx_description
1 polymer ?
#
loop_
_entity_poly.entity_id
_entity_poly.type
_entity_poly.pdbx_seq_one_letter_code
_entity_poly.pdbx_strand_id
1 'polypeptide(L)'
;GNNKENVIEVKHLNKSFGTHEVLKDIDFSVEKGEVVCIIGSSGSGKSTLLRCINLLEIPSGGEIIYNGENILDEKHDIYKYRTKLGMVFQQFNLFNNHNVLGNCTVGQIKVLKRSKQEAEEVAMKYLKIVGMEQFINAKPKQLSGGQKQRVAIARALSMEPDVILFDEPTSALDPEMVGEVLKVMKELADSGLTMLVVTHEMGFAKLLYGF
;
A
#
# COMPACT_ATOMS: atom_id res chain seq x y z
N GLY A 1 9.99 13.52 26.35
CA GLY A 1 9.01 13.49 25.30
C GLY A 1 9.42 12.55 24.21
N ASN A 2 8.65 11.48 24.01
CA ASN A 2 8.88 10.60 22.89
C ASN A 2 8.50 11.34 21.61
N ASN A 3 9.50 11.89 20.92
CA ASN A 3 9.31 12.40 19.58
C ASN A 3 9.16 11.20 18.64
N LYS A 4 7.93 10.71 18.52
CA LYS A 4 7.61 9.72 17.51
C LYS A 4 7.70 10.40 16.14
N GLU A 5 8.43 9.79 15.25
CA GLU A 5 8.67 10.31 13.92
C GLU A 5 7.48 10.06 13.01
N ASN A 6 6.85 11.14 12.54
CA ASN A 6 5.77 11.05 11.57
C ASN A 6 6.37 10.83 10.17
N VAL A 7 5.99 9.74 9.53
CA VAL A 7 6.38 9.46 8.14
C VAL A 7 5.51 10.26 7.20
N ILE A 8 4.19 10.26 7.44
CA ILE A 8 3.22 11.02 6.65
C ILE A 8 2.37 11.86 7.58
N GLU A 9 2.19 13.14 7.23
CA GLU A 9 1.23 14.03 7.88
C GLU A 9 0.31 14.61 6.81
N VAL A 10 -0.99 14.46 7.01
CA VAL A 10 -2.00 15.05 6.15
C VAL A 10 -2.66 16.18 6.92
N LYS A 11 -2.61 17.39 6.36
CA LYS A 11 -3.11 18.61 7.02
C LYS A 11 -4.12 19.33 6.14
N HIS A 12 -5.35 19.49 6.65
CA HIS A 12 -6.43 20.24 6.00
C HIS A 12 -6.64 19.83 4.55
N LEU A 13 -6.56 18.52 4.28
CA LEU A 13 -6.64 18.00 2.92
C LEU A 13 -8.06 18.09 2.40
N ASN A 14 -8.20 18.69 1.21
CA ASN A 14 -9.45 18.83 0.49
C ASN A 14 -9.31 18.26 -0.91
N LYS A 15 -10.37 17.64 -1.40
CA LYS A 15 -10.44 17.21 -2.80
C LYS A 15 -11.87 17.32 -3.29
N SER A 16 -12.04 18.06 -4.39
CA SER A 16 -13.31 18.19 -5.09
C SER A 16 -13.17 17.76 -6.53
N PHE A 17 -14.22 17.17 -7.07
CA PHE A 17 -14.38 16.87 -8.49
C PHE A 17 -15.53 17.76 -9.00
N GLY A 18 -15.16 18.86 -9.68
CA GLY A 18 -16.14 19.89 -10.04
C GLY A 18 -16.76 20.51 -8.79
N THR A 19 -18.07 20.40 -8.63
CA THR A 19 -18.80 20.91 -7.45
C THR A 19 -18.94 19.87 -6.34
N HIS A 20 -18.54 18.63 -6.59
CA HIS A 20 -18.63 17.53 -5.61
C HIS A 20 -17.39 17.47 -4.74
N GLU A 21 -17.53 17.86 -3.48
CA GLU A 21 -16.44 17.79 -2.50
C GLU A 21 -16.40 16.41 -1.85
N VAL A 22 -15.33 15.65 -2.11
CA VAL A 22 -15.15 14.28 -1.61
C VAL A 22 -14.37 14.25 -0.30
N LEU A 23 -13.29 15.03 -0.21
CA LEU A 23 -12.50 15.15 1.01
C LEU A 23 -12.64 16.56 1.56
N LYS A 24 -12.97 16.67 2.85
CA LYS A 24 -13.22 17.94 3.54
C LYS A 24 -12.34 18.02 4.77
N ASP A 25 -11.35 18.91 4.73
CA ASP A 25 -10.51 19.25 5.89
C ASP A 25 -10.01 18.02 6.66
N ILE A 26 -9.35 17.12 5.94
CA ILE A 26 -8.87 15.85 6.51
C ILE A 26 -7.51 16.07 7.17
N ASP A 27 -7.41 15.69 8.44
CA ASP A 27 -6.17 15.74 9.22
C ASP A 27 -5.88 14.39 9.86
N PHE A 28 -4.68 13.86 9.63
CA PHE A 28 -4.14 12.71 10.37
C PHE A 28 -2.65 12.57 10.12
N SER A 29 -2.02 11.71 10.88
CA SER A 29 -0.61 11.37 10.68
C SER A 29 -0.38 9.87 10.81
N VAL A 30 0.69 9.38 10.19
CA VAL A 30 1.16 8.01 10.31
C VAL A 30 2.59 8.05 10.83
N GLU A 31 2.80 7.48 12.01
CA GLU A 31 4.12 7.38 12.63
C GLU A 31 4.86 6.16 12.10
N LYS A 32 6.20 6.23 12.11
CA LYS A 32 7.03 5.08 11.73
C LYS A 32 6.70 3.86 12.59
N GLY A 33 6.42 2.74 11.93
CA GLY A 33 6.05 1.49 12.60
C GLY A 33 4.59 1.39 13.03
N GLU A 34 3.79 2.42 12.74
CA GLU A 34 2.38 2.45 13.10
C GLU A 34 1.51 1.85 11.99
N VAL A 35 0.43 1.19 12.38
CA VAL A 35 -0.63 0.77 11.47
C VAL A 35 -1.82 1.68 11.72
N VAL A 36 -2.20 2.45 10.70
CA VAL A 36 -3.38 3.32 10.76
C VAL A 36 -4.47 2.71 9.88
N CYS A 37 -5.64 2.47 10.47
CA CYS A 37 -6.82 2.00 9.74
C CYS A 37 -7.83 3.13 9.64
N ILE A 38 -8.23 3.45 8.41
CA ILE A 38 -9.30 4.41 8.15
C ILE A 38 -10.52 3.62 7.70
N ILE A 39 -11.57 3.67 8.51
CA ILE A 39 -12.79 2.92 8.30
C ILE A 39 -13.90 3.88 7.86
N GLY A 40 -14.60 3.52 6.82
CA GLY A 40 -15.73 4.30 6.32
C GLY A 40 -16.53 3.51 5.30
N SER A 41 -17.73 3.97 5.03
CA SER A 41 -18.61 3.36 4.04
C SER A 41 -18.03 3.50 2.62
N SER A 42 -18.47 2.61 1.73
CA SER A 42 -18.18 2.73 0.31
C SER A 42 -18.64 4.11 -0.19
N GLY A 43 -17.79 4.79 -0.99
CA GLY A 43 -18.10 6.12 -1.49
C GLY A 43 -17.78 7.26 -0.52
N SER A 44 -17.19 6.97 0.64
CA SER A 44 -16.84 8.00 1.64
C SER A 44 -15.55 8.77 1.33
N GLY A 45 -14.88 8.46 0.20
CA GLY A 45 -13.65 9.13 -0.19
C GLY A 45 -12.37 8.46 0.26
N LYS A 46 -12.43 7.26 0.87
CA LYS A 46 -11.24 6.54 1.34
C LYS A 46 -10.22 6.29 0.23
N SER A 47 -10.68 5.77 -0.90
CA SER A 47 -9.79 5.51 -2.05
C SER A 47 -9.24 6.80 -2.64
N THR A 48 -10.04 7.86 -2.66
CA THR A 48 -9.59 9.18 -3.10
C THR A 48 -8.48 9.71 -2.20
N LEU A 49 -8.60 9.49 -0.89
CA LEU A 49 -7.57 9.88 0.07
C LEU A 49 -6.23 9.21 -0.25
N LEU A 50 -6.22 7.89 -0.48
CA LEU A 50 -5.00 7.18 -0.85
C LEU A 50 -4.42 7.68 -2.17
N ARG A 51 -5.26 7.98 -3.15
CA ARG A 51 -4.84 8.53 -4.44
C ARG A 51 -4.24 9.92 -4.32
N CYS A 52 -4.71 10.71 -3.37
CA CYS A 52 -4.09 12.00 -3.07
C CYS A 52 -2.72 11.80 -2.42
N ILE A 53 -2.61 10.86 -1.49
CA ILE A 53 -1.34 10.59 -0.79
C ILE A 53 -0.26 10.13 -1.76
N ASN A 54 -0.59 9.26 -2.73
CA ASN A 54 0.38 8.82 -3.73
C ASN A 54 0.45 9.71 -4.98
N LEU A 55 -0.31 10.83 -4.98
CA LEU A 55 -0.36 11.81 -6.07
C LEU A 55 -0.87 11.27 -7.40
N LEU A 56 -1.70 10.22 -7.38
CA LEU A 56 -2.50 9.84 -8.55
C LEU A 56 -3.65 10.83 -8.76
N GLU A 57 -4.08 11.50 -7.69
CA GLU A 57 -4.99 12.63 -7.72
C GLU A 57 -4.32 13.82 -7.05
N ILE A 58 -4.45 14.99 -7.63
CA ILE A 58 -3.91 16.23 -7.04
C ILE A 58 -4.95 16.80 -6.07
N PRO A 59 -4.59 17.00 -4.79
CA PRO A 59 -5.51 17.62 -3.84
C PRO A 59 -5.96 19.01 -4.28
N SER A 60 -7.18 19.38 -3.92
CA SER A 60 -7.70 20.72 -4.17
C SER A 60 -7.15 21.75 -3.19
N GLY A 61 -6.73 21.31 -2.00
CA GLY A 61 -6.13 22.14 -0.97
C GLY A 61 -5.55 21.30 0.14
N GLY A 62 -4.80 21.94 1.02
CA GLY A 62 -4.14 21.30 2.15
C GLY A 62 -2.70 20.92 1.87
N GLU A 63 -2.14 20.13 2.77
CA GLU A 63 -0.74 19.73 2.71
C GLU A 63 -0.61 18.22 2.94
N ILE A 64 0.35 17.62 2.26
CA ILE A 64 0.81 16.26 2.51
C ILE A 64 2.30 16.35 2.77
N ILE A 65 2.70 15.97 3.98
CA ILE A 65 4.08 16.09 4.44
C ILE A 65 4.66 14.69 4.59
N TYR A 66 5.77 14.45 3.90
CA TYR A 66 6.50 13.19 3.96
C TYR A 66 7.90 13.47 4.51
N ASN A 67 8.21 12.84 5.64
CA ASN A 67 9.49 13.05 6.37
C ASN A 67 9.82 14.53 6.53
N GLY A 68 8.83 15.35 6.90
CA GLY A 68 8.98 16.77 7.15
C GLY A 68 8.93 17.67 5.93
N GLU A 69 8.80 17.13 4.73
CA GLU A 69 8.76 17.90 3.48
C GLU A 69 7.36 17.87 2.84
N ASN A 70 6.85 19.03 2.46
CA ASN A 70 5.57 19.11 1.76
C ASN A 70 5.76 18.62 0.32
N ILE A 71 5.15 17.48 -0.01
CA ILE A 71 5.29 16.86 -1.34
C ILE A 71 4.55 17.60 -2.44
N LEU A 72 3.67 18.53 -2.07
CA LEU A 72 2.93 19.36 -3.03
C LEU A 72 3.73 20.58 -3.47
N ASP A 73 4.91 20.82 -2.88
CA ASP A 73 5.83 21.87 -3.31
C ASP A 73 6.35 21.53 -4.71
N GLU A 74 6.35 22.52 -5.62
CA GLU A 74 6.79 22.37 -7.00
C GLU A 74 8.22 21.82 -7.15
N LYS A 75 9.06 22.02 -6.14
CA LYS A 75 10.46 21.56 -6.13
C LYS A 75 10.60 20.09 -5.71
N HIS A 76 9.52 19.46 -5.27
CA HIS A 76 9.58 18.09 -4.78
C HIS A 76 9.63 17.08 -5.92
N ASP A 77 10.50 16.09 -5.81
CA ASP A 77 10.60 15.01 -6.79
C ASP A 77 9.50 13.96 -6.53
N ILE A 78 8.41 14.06 -7.29
CA ILE A 78 7.25 13.18 -7.18
C ILE A 78 7.60 11.72 -7.49
N TYR A 79 8.46 11.49 -8.47
CA TYR A 79 8.85 10.13 -8.86
C TYR A 79 9.61 9.44 -7.74
N LYS A 80 10.55 10.14 -7.13
CA LYS A 80 11.30 9.62 -5.98
C LYS A 80 10.36 9.36 -4.80
N TYR A 81 9.45 10.28 -4.52
CA TYR A 81 8.46 10.12 -3.46
C TYR A 81 7.62 8.85 -3.66
N ARG A 82 7.11 8.62 -4.88
CA ARG A 82 6.29 7.45 -5.16
C ARG A 82 7.03 6.13 -4.96
N THR A 83 8.36 6.10 -5.15
CA THR A 83 9.15 4.88 -4.88
C THR A 83 9.19 4.52 -3.40
N LYS A 84 8.88 5.48 -2.52
CA LYS A 84 8.86 5.28 -1.07
C LYS A 84 7.51 4.83 -0.54
N LEU A 85 6.49 4.79 -1.39
CA LEU A 85 5.16 4.32 -1.05
C LEU A 85 4.87 3.03 -1.80
N GLY A 86 4.50 1.98 -1.06
CA GLY A 86 3.93 0.78 -1.65
C GLY A 86 2.43 0.95 -1.78
N MET A 87 1.83 0.35 -2.80
CA MET A 87 0.38 0.40 -3.00
C MET A 87 -0.16 -0.98 -3.30
N VAL A 88 -1.15 -1.40 -2.52
CA VAL A 88 -1.87 -2.66 -2.71
C VAL A 88 -3.33 -2.32 -2.99
N PHE A 89 -3.79 -2.65 -4.18
CA PHE A 89 -5.13 -2.30 -4.65
C PHE A 89 -6.15 -3.41 -4.38
N GLN A 90 -7.43 -3.04 -4.40
CA GLN A 90 -8.53 -4.00 -4.31
C GLN A 90 -8.48 -5.03 -5.45
N GLN A 91 -8.10 -4.60 -6.66
CA GLN A 91 -8.10 -5.40 -7.89
C GLN A 91 -6.75 -6.07 -8.20
N PHE A 92 -5.84 -6.16 -7.25
CA PHE A 92 -4.51 -6.80 -7.37
C PHE A 92 -3.57 -6.12 -8.38
N ASN A 93 -4.00 -5.88 -9.61
CA ASN A 93 -3.25 -5.20 -10.68
C ASN A 93 -1.91 -5.86 -11.03
N LEU A 94 -1.87 -7.19 -11.05
CA LEU A 94 -0.67 -7.91 -11.45
C LEU A 94 -0.43 -7.80 -12.96
N PHE A 95 0.86 -7.84 -13.34
CA PHE A 95 1.25 -7.86 -14.75
C PHE A 95 1.02 -9.26 -15.32
N ASN A 96 0.06 -9.40 -16.24
CA ASN A 96 -0.33 -10.69 -16.80
C ASN A 96 0.74 -11.32 -17.71
N ASN A 97 1.65 -10.51 -18.23
CA ASN A 97 2.75 -10.95 -19.07
C ASN A 97 3.98 -11.39 -18.28
N HIS A 98 3.95 -11.28 -16.96
CA HIS A 98 5.01 -11.74 -16.07
C HIS A 98 4.50 -12.86 -15.17
N ASN A 99 5.41 -13.77 -14.80
CA ASN A 99 5.11 -14.74 -13.75
C ASN A 99 5.17 -14.07 -12.37
N VAL A 100 4.98 -14.84 -11.31
CA VAL A 100 5.01 -14.33 -9.93
C VAL A 100 6.34 -13.65 -9.62
N LEU A 101 7.46 -14.31 -9.93
CA LEU A 101 8.79 -13.72 -9.68
C LEU A 101 8.97 -12.43 -10.47
N GLY A 102 8.60 -12.43 -11.75
CA GLY A 102 8.69 -11.24 -12.61
C GLY A 102 7.88 -10.07 -12.10
N ASN A 103 6.68 -10.32 -11.57
CA ASN A 103 5.86 -9.27 -10.96
C ASN A 103 6.60 -8.56 -9.81
N CYS A 104 7.44 -9.28 -9.08
CA CYS A 104 8.17 -8.73 -7.94
C CYS A 104 9.55 -8.18 -8.31
N THR A 105 10.06 -8.44 -9.50
CA THR A 105 11.40 -7.98 -9.93
C THR A 105 11.38 -6.81 -10.89
N VAL A 106 10.34 -6.69 -11.73
CA VAL A 106 10.32 -5.71 -12.81
C VAL A 106 10.47 -4.26 -12.31
N GLY A 107 9.77 -3.89 -11.25
CA GLY A 107 9.87 -2.55 -10.67
C GLY A 107 11.25 -2.28 -10.06
N GLN A 108 11.82 -3.27 -9.39
CA GLN A 108 13.15 -3.16 -8.82
C GLN A 108 14.21 -2.88 -9.88
N ILE A 109 14.13 -3.57 -11.01
CA ILE A 109 15.09 -3.44 -12.10
C ILE A 109 14.90 -2.12 -12.83
N LYS A 110 13.68 -1.80 -13.23
CA LYS A 110 13.37 -0.62 -14.05
C LYS A 110 13.44 0.70 -13.28
N VAL A 111 12.96 0.71 -12.05
CA VAL A 111 12.83 1.93 -11.25
C VAL A 111 14.01 2.11 -10.28
N LEU A 112 14.33 1.08 -9.50
CA LEU A 112 15.41 1.14 -8.52
C LEU A 112 16.78 0.82 -9.10
N LYS A 113 16.84 0.37 -10.37
CA LYS A 113 18.07 0.04 -11.08
C LYS A 113 18.89 -1.07 -10.42
N ARG A 114 18.21 -1.97 -9.71
CA ARG A 114 18.85 -3.15 -9.15
C ARG A 114 19.22 -4.14 -10.25
N SER A 115 20.29 -4.90 -10.04
CA SER A 115 20.63 -6.01 -10.94
C SER A 115 19.55 -7.09 -10.87
N LYS A 116 19.49 -7.92 -11.92
CA LYS A 116 18.54 -9.05 -11.94
C LYS A 116 18.74 -9.97 -10.74
N GLN A 117 20.01 -10.28 -10.39
CA GLN A 117 20.33 -11.13 -9.26
C GLN A 117 19.84 -10.54 -7.94
N GLU A 118 20.14 -9.27 -7.69
CA GLU A 118 19.67 -8.57 -6.48
C GLU A 118 18.16 -8.51 -6.42
N ALA A 119 17.51 -8.18 -7.54
CA ALA A 119 16.05 -8.09 -7.60
C ALA A 119 15.39 -9.44 -7.30
N GLU A 120 15.93 -10.54 -7.82
CA GLU A 120 15.40 -11.87 -7.55
C GLU A 120 15.59 -12.27 -6.09
N GLU A 121 16.74 -11.96 -5.47
CA GLU A 121 16.99 -12.24 -4.07
C GLU A 121 16.00 -11.50 -3.17
N VAL A 122 15.77 -10.21 -3.45
CA VAL A 122 14.81 -9.39 -2.70
C VAL A 122 13.38 -9.92 -2.91
N ALA A 123 13.01 -10.22 -4.15
CA ALA A 123 11.69 -10.78 -4.46
C ALA A 123 11.43 -12.09 -3.72
N MET A 124 12.41 -13.01 -3.72
CA MET A 124 12.27 -14.30 -3.03
C MET A 124 12.09 -14.12 -1.53
N LYS A 125 12.79 -13.18 -0.93
CA LYS A 125 12.63 -12.85 0.50
C LYS A 125 11.17 -12.52 0.82
N TYR A 126 10.56 -11.63 0.04
CA TYR A 126 9.19 -11.19 0.30
C TYR A 126 8.14 -12.19 -0.17
N LEU A 127 8.39 -12.93 -1.24
CA LEU A 127 7.50 -14.01 -1.65
C LEU A 127 7.44 -15.12 -0.60
N LYS A 128 8.55 -15.38 0.08
CA LYS A 128 8.58 -16.33 1.19
C LYS A 128 7.74 -15.83 2.38
N ILE A 129 7.84 -14.54 2.70
CA ILE A 129 7.06 -13.94 3.79
C ILE A 129 5.55 -14.08 3.52
N VAL A 130 5.11 -13.93 2.28
CA VAL A 130 3.68 -14.06 1.94
C VAL A 130 3.27 -15.50 1.59
N GLY A 131 4.19 -16.46 1.67
CA GLY A 131 3.89 -17.87 1.43
C GLY A 131 3.72 -18.26 -0.04
N MET A 132 4.36 -17.53 -0.95
CA MET A 132 4.23 -17.75 -2.39
C MET A 132 5.51 -18.21 -3.08
N GLU A 133 6.51 -18.62 -2.33
CA GLU A 133 7.81 -19.02 -2.87
C GLU A 133 7.74 -20.25 -3.81
N GLN A 134 6.76 -21.11 -3.63
CA GLN A 134 6.58 -22.29 -4.49
C GLN A 134 5.90 -21.97 -5.82
N PHE A 135 5.35 -20.75 -5.96
CA PHE A 135 4.57 -20.35 -7.12
C PHE A 135 5.29 -19.37 -8.03
N ILE A 136 6.62 -19.24 -7.92
CA ILE A 136 7.40 -18.20 -8.61
C ILE A 136 7.29 -18.26 -10.15
N ASN A 137 7.01 -19.44 -10.69
CA ASN A 137 6.89 -19.63 -12.13
C ASN A 137 5.45 -19.52 -12.65
N ALA A 138 4.47 -19.39 -11.74
CA ALA A 138 3.07 -19.29 -12.13
C ALA A 138 2.74 -17.93 -12.74
N LYS A 139 1.80 -17.93 -13.68
CA LYS A 139 1.22 -16.69 -14.23
C LYS A 139 0.02 -16.27 -13.38
N PRO A 140 -0.35 -14.98 -13.36
CA PRO A 140 -1.49 -14.51 -12.56
C PRO A 140 -2.79 -15.30 -12.80
N LYS A 141 -3.09 -15.66 -14.05
CA LYS A 141 -4.31 -16.41 -14.36
C LYS A 141 -4.38 -17.80 -13.72
N GLN A 142 -3.26 -18.33 -13.25
CA GLN A 142 -3.18 -19.64 -12.59
C GLN A 142 -3.39 -19.55 -11.08
N LEU A 143 -3.57 -18.34 -10.56
CA LEU A 143 -3.65 -18.07 -9.12
C LEU A 143 -5.08 -17.78 -8.69
N SER A 144 -5.41 -18.15 -7.44
CA SER A 144 -6.63 -17.69 -6.80
C SER A 144 -6.54 -16.18 -6.48
N GLY A 145 -7.68 -15.56 -6.17
CA GLY A 145 -7.70 -14.15 -5.78
C GLY A 145 -6.82 -13.86 -4.56
N GLY A 146 -6.88 -14.74 -3.54
CA GLY A 146 -6.04 -14.59 -2.35
C GLY A 146 -4.55 -14.73 -2.67
N GLN A 147 -4.18 -15.64 -3.54
CA GLN A 147 -2.79 -15.79 -3.99
C GLN A 147 -2.34 -14.56 -4.78
N LYS A 148 -3.18 -14.05 -5.69
CA LYS A 148 -2.89 -12.81 -6.43
C LYS A 148 -2.63 -11.65 -5.47
N GLN A 149 -3.46 -11.50 -4.44
CA GLN A 149 -3.29 -10.41 -3.48
C GLN A 149 -2.02 -10.56 -2.68
N ARG A 150 -1.65 -11.78 -2.28
CA ARG A 150 -0.38 -12.01 -1.59
C ARG A 150 0.82 -11.67 -2.49
N VAL A 151 0.75 -11.99 -3.78
CA VAL A 151 1.79 -11.58 -4.74
C VAL A 151 1.84 -10.06 -4.88
N ALA A 152 0.68 -9.39 -4.92
CA ALA A 152 0.62 -7.92 -4.98
C ALA A 152 1.28 -7.30 -3.74
N ILE A 153 1.09 -7.90 -2.57
CA ILE A 153 1.75 -7.45 -1.34
C ILE A 153 3.28 -7.65 -1.46
N ALA A 154 3.72 -8.82 -1.90
CA ALA A 154 5.15 -9.09 -2.09
C ALA A 154 5.78 -8.15 -3.12
N ARG A 155 5.06 -7.82 -4.18
CA ARG A 155 5.53 -6.85 -5.19
C ARG A 155 5.76 -5.49 -4.57
N ALA A 156 4.83 -5.01 -3.76
CA ALA A 156 4.97 -3.74 -3.06
C ALA A 156 6.15 -3.78 -2.07
N LEU A 157 6.26 -4.84 -1.29
CA LEU A 157 7.36 -5.03 -0.32
C LEU A 157 8.73 -5.09 -1.00
N SER A 158 8.79 -5.65 -2.21
CA SER A 158 10.05 -5.80 -2.97
C SER A 158 10.69 -4.45 -3.34
N MET A 159 9.90 -3.39 -3.42
CA MET A 159 10.41 -2.03 -3.60
C MET A 159 10.99 -1.46 -2.31
N GLU A 160 10.81 -2.13 -1.19
CA GLU A 160 11.25 -1.73 0.16
C GLU A 160 10.82 -0.30 0.51
N PRO A 161 9.51 -0.02 0.46
CA PRO A 161 8.97 1.31 0.71
C PRO A 161 8.99 1.66 2.19
N ASP A 162 8.86 2.95 2.49
CA ASP A 162 8.72 3.43 3.87
C ASP A 162 7.33 3.17 4.44
N VAL A 163 6.31 3.19 3.59
CA VAL A 163 4.91 2.99 3.97
C VAL A 163 4.23 2.16 2.89
N ILE A 164 3.37 1.22 3.29
CA ILE A 164 2.47 0.54 2.37
C ILE A 164 1.03 1.01 2.59
N LEU A 165 0.40 1.42 1.49
CA LEU A 165 -1.00 1.83 1.45
C LEU A 165 -1.84 0.67 0.94
N PHE A 166 -2.87 0.28 1.70
CA PHE A 166 -3.80 -0.78 1.32
C PHE A 166 -5.18 -0.19 1.04
N ASP A 167 -5.65 -0.37 -0.19
CA ASP A 167 -6.98 0.09 -0.61
C ASP A 167 -7.94 -1.09 -0.67
N GLU A 168 -8.77 -1.27 0.36
CA GLU A 168 -9.76 -2.34 0.44
C GLU A 168 -9.16 -3.71 0.07
N PRO A 169 -8.11 -4.18 0.76
CA PRO A 169 -7.29 -5.30 0.28
C PRO A 169 -8.00 -6.65 0.20
N THR A 170 -9.13 -6.81 0.88
CA THR A 170 -9.89 -8.08 0.90
C THR A 170 -11.25 -8.00 0.23
N SER A 171 -11.66 -6.82 -0.28
CA SER A 171 -13.03 -6.61 -0.80
C SER A 171 -13.35 -7.45 -2.04
N ALA A 172 -12.37 -7.74 -2.88
CA ALA A 172 -12.57 -8.53 -4.11
C ALA A 172 -12.38 -10.03 -3.90
N LEU A 173 -12.19 -10.48 -2.65
CA LEU A 173 -11.90 -11.87 -2.33
C LEU A 173 -13.16 -12.61 -1.88
N ASP A 174 -13.24 -13.90 -2.25
CA ASP A 174 -14.20 -14.80 -1.64
C ASP A 174 -13.89 -14.96 -0.14
N PRO A 175 -14.91 -15.17 0.71
CA PRO A 175 -14.71 -15.23 2.17
C PRO A 175 -13.64 -16.24 2.62
N GLU A 176 -13.51 -17.38 1.95
CA GLU A 176 -12.50 -18.39 2.29
C GLU A 176 -11.06 -17.96 2.01
N MET A 177 -10.87 -16.92 1.19
CA MET A 177 -9.53 -16.40 0.82
C MET A 177 -9.08 -15.26 1.71
N VAL A 178 -10.00 -14.64 2.45
CA VAL A 178 -9.72 -13.44 3.25
C VAL A 178 -8.73 -13.74 4.38
N GLY A 179 -8.86 -14.87 5.04
CA GLY A 179 -8.07 -15.21 6.22
C GLY A 179 -6.56 -15.24 5.98
N GLU A 180 -6.12 -15.78 4.85
CA GLU A 180 -4.69 -15.86 4.54
C GLU A 180 -4.08 -14.50 4.25
N VAL A 181 -4.82 -13.61 3.58
CA VAL A 181 -4.37 -12.23 3.32
C VAL A 181 -4.28 -11.45 4.64
N LEU A 182 -5.29 -11.58 5.51
CA LEU A 182 -5.28 -10.93 6.82
C LEU A 182 -4.13 -11.44 7.69
N LYS A 183 -3.83 -12.73 7.64
CA LYS A 183 -2.71 -13.32 8.37
C LYS A 183 -1.38 -12.69 7.95
N VAL A 184 -1.15 -12.55 6.64
CA VAL A 184 0.05 -11.89 6.10
C VAL A 184 0.12 -10.44 6.59
N MET A 185 -0.99 -9.70 6.50
CA MET A 185 -1.02 -8.29 6.93
C MET A 185 -0.75 -8.16 8.42
N LYS A 186 -1.27 -9.07 9.25
CA LYS A 186 -1.00 -9.06 10.68
C LYS A 186 0.46 -9.35 10.99
N GLU A 187 1.07 -10.30 10.31
CA GLU A 187 2.50 -10.60 10.46
C GLU A 187 3.36 -9.39 10.08
N LEU A 188 2.99 -8.68 9.01
CA LEU A 188 3.68 -7.46 8.60
C LEU A 188 3.52 -6.34 9.64
N ALA A 189 2.31 -6.17 10.18
CA ALA A 189 2.04 -5.20 11.24
C ALA A 189 2.89 -5.51 12.48
N ASP A 190 2.93 -6.78 12.88
CA ASP A 190 3.70 -7.22 14.05
C ASP A 190 5.21 -7.05 13.84
N SER A 191 5.68 -7.08 12.59
CA SER A 191 7.09 -6.87 12.28
C SER A 191 7.52 -5.40 12.31
N GLY A 192 6.59 -4.48 12.54
CA GLY A 192 6.88 -3.05 12.63
C GLY A 192 6.81 -2.29 11.31
N LEU A 193 6.22 -2.89 10.28
CA LEU A 193 6.02 -2.21 9.01
C LEU A 193 5.00 -1.07 9.15
N THR A 194 5.32 0.09 8.60
CA THR A 194 4.39 1.22 8.58
C THR A 194 3.32 0.99 7.53
N MET A 195 2.05 1.02 7.93
CA MET A 195 0.93 0.69 7.07
C MET A 195 -0.22 1.68 7.23
N LEU A 196 -0.84 2.03 6.11
CA LEU A 196 -2.08 2.78 6.09
C LEU A 196 -3.13 1.95 5.34
N VAL A 197 -4.19 1.54 6.03
CA VAL A 197 -5.21 0.66 5.49
C VAL A 197 -6.54 1.40 5.42
N VAL A 198 -7.17 1.45 4.25
CA VAL A 198 -8.53 1.93 4.14
C VAL A 198 -9.46 0.75 3.85
N THR A 199 -10.56 0.68 4.59
CA THR A 199 -11.50 -0.43 4.51
C THR A 199 -12.88 0.02 4.98
N HIS A 200 -13.93 -0.68 4.53
CA HIS A 200 -15.29 -0.50 5.03
C HIS A 200 -15.63 -1.53 6.12
N GLU A 201 -14.74 -2.48 6.39
CA GLU A 201 -14.97 -3.54 7.35
C GLU A 201 -14.40 -3.20 8.72
N MET A 202 -15.29 -3.00 9.71
CA MET A 202 -14.88 -2.66 11.07
C MET A 202 -14.11 -3.79 11.76
N GLY A 203 -14.41 -5.05 11.42
CA GLY A 203 -13.70 -6.21 11.95
C GLY A 203 -12.24 -6.29 11.56
N PHE A 204 -11.84 -5.59 10.52
CA PHE A 204 -10.47 -5.57 10.02
C PHE A 204 -9.49 -5.00 11.05
N ALA A 205 -9.84 -3.84 11.61
CA ALA A 205 -9.02 -3.21 12.66
C ALA A 205 -8.85 -4.12 13.86
N LYS A 206 -9.94 -4.80 14.26
CA LYS A 206 -9.93 -5.75 15.37
C LYS A 206 -8.95 -6.89 15.14
N LEU A 207 -8.90 -7.43 13.90
CA LEU A 207 -7.99 -8.51 13.54
C LEU A 207 -6.53 -8.05 13.55
N LEU A 208 -6.25 -6.84 13.05
CA LEU A 208 -4.89 -6.29 13.01
C LEU A 208 -4.36 -5.90 14.37
N TYR A 209 -5.22 -5.38 15.26
CA TYR A 209 -4.81 -4.89 16.58
C TYR A 209 -5.09 -5.89 17.70
N GLY A 210 -5.81 -6.98 17.45
CA GLY A 210 -6.07 -8.03 18.43
C GLY A 210 -7.02 -7.65 19.56
N PHE A 211 -7.92 -6.72 19.32
CA PHE A 211 -8.93 -6.33 20.32
C PHE A 211 -10.09 -7.32 20.36
#